data_47cec1c6cadc2fb88ff7058d7b313b86
#
_entry.id   47cec1c6cadc2fb88ff7058d7b313b86
#
_cell.length_a   1.000
_cell.length_b   1.000
_cell.length_c   1.000
_cell.angle_alpha   90.00
_cell.angle_beta   90.00
_cell.angle_gamma   90.00
#
_symmetry.space_group_name_H-M   'P 1'
#
loop_
_entity.id
_entity.type
_entity.pdbx_description
1 polymer ?
#
loop_
_entity_poly.entity_id
_entity_poly.type
_entity_poly.pdbx_seq_one_letter_code
_entity_poly.pdbx_strand_id
1 'polypeptide(L)'
;MDLFRLLLAPFVPPLIYGLICIPLSQFVLTLFPNAVTAQGEIFHVGATLAIEVTQAITLLLAGIALSAVAPRDRHWKTIVIISTIGMLCIGILVQLEYWTAMLSWHHYVFFALILIVMPLGAIWHQRIVRASVDP
;
A
#
# COMPACT_ATOMS: atom_id res chain seq x y z
N MET A 1 -15.96 -13.54 -18.28
CA MET A 1 -15.36 -12.80 -17.16
C MET A 1 -14.81 -13.82 -16.19
N ASP A 2 -13.54 -13.71 -15.83
CA ASP A 2 -12.89 -14.66 -14.96
C ASP A 2 -13.29 -14.33 -13.50
N LEU A 3 -14.37 -14.98 -13.00
CA LEU A 3 -14.91 -14.77 -11.66
C LEU A 3 -13.85 -14.92 -10.57
N PHE A 4 -12.91 -15.84 -10.80
CA PHE A 4 -11.79 -16.09 -9.89
C PHE A 4 -10.90 -14.86 -9.71
N ARG A 5 -10.55 -14.19 -10.83
CA ARG A 5 -9.76 -12.94 -10.79
C ARG A 5 -10.51 -11.80 -10.12
N LEU A 6 -11.82 -11.70 -10.38
CA LEU A 6 -12.67 -10.70 -9.75
C LEU A 6 -12.69 -10.85 -8.22
N LEU A 7 -12.76 -12.09 -7.73
CA LEU A 7 -12.80 -12.38 -6.29
C LEU A 7 -11.44 -12.24 -5.62
N LEU A 8 -10.34 -12.56 -6.32
CA LEU A 8 -8.99 -12.51 -5.75
C LEU A 8 -8.38 -11.10 -5.78
N ALA A 9 -8.67 -10.31 -6.80
CA ALA A 9 -8.04 -9.02 -6.99
C ALA A 9 -8.07 -8.10 -5.75
N PRO A 10 -9.19 -7.96 -5.00
CA PRO A 10 -9.23 -7.11 -3.81
C PRO A 10 -8.30 -7.53 -2.67
N PHE A 11 -7.90 -8.81 -2.64
CA PHE A 11 -6.98 -9.32 -1.60
C PHE A 11 -5.49 -9.13 -1.94
N VAL A 12 -5.18 -8.82 -3.20
CA VAL A 12 -3.78 -8.63 -3.65
C VAL A 12 -3.09 -7.47 -2.93
N PRO A 13 -3.67 -6.25 -2.81
CA PRO A 13 -2.99 -5.15 -2.15
C PRO A 13 -2.67 -5.41 -0.67
N PRO A 14 -3.59 -5.88 0.19
CA PRO A 14 -3.26 -6.15 1.59
C PRO A 14 -2.25 -7.29 1.73
N LEU A 15 -2.29 -8.31 0.86
CA LEU A 15 -1.31 -9.39 0.86
C LEU A 15 0.10 -8.88 0.52
N ILE A 16 0.25 -8.13 -0.57
CA ILE A 16 1.53 -7.54 -0.98
C ILE A 16 2.04 -6.58 0.11
N TYR A 17 1.15 -5.76 0.66
CA TYR A 17 1.51 -4.83 1.74
C TYR A 17 2.03 -5.60 2.97
N GLY A 18 1.32 -6.61 3.43
CA GLY A 18 1.73 -7.41 4.58
C GLY A 18 3.05 -8.14 4.36
N LEU A 19 3.25 -8.74 3.18
CA LEU A 19 4.44 -9.52 2.87
C LEU A 19 5.71 -8.66 2.65
N ILE A 20 5.57 -7.43 2.19
CA ILE A 20 6.71 -6.58 1.85
C ILE A 20 6.88 -5.47 2.88
N CYS A 21 5.82 -4.72 3.21
CA CYS A 21 5.94 -3.53 4.05
C CYS A 21 6.35 -3.89 5.49
N ILE A 22 5.76 -4.93 6.07
CA ILE A 22 6.05 -5.28 7.46
C ILE A 22 7.52 -5.65 7.65
N PRO A 23 8.10 -6.64 6.94
CA PRO A 23 9.50 -6.99 7.11
C PRO A 23 10.45 -5.86 6.71
N LEU A 24 10.11 -5.09 5.67
CA LEU A 24 10.95 -3.98 5.24
C LEU A 24 10.94 -2.82 6.25
N SER A 25 9.80 -2.53 6.86
CA SER A 25 9.72 -1.52 7.94
C SER A 25 10.48 -1.96 9.18
N GLN A 26 10.43 -3.25 9.53
CA GLN A 26 11.25 -3.79 10.63
C GLN A 26 12.75 -3.65 10.32
N PHE A 27 13.16 -3.97 9.11
CA PHE A 27 14.55 -3.76 8.67
C PHE A 27 14.96 -2.28 8.75
N VAL A 28 14.11 -1.37 8.27
CA VAL A 28 14.37 0.08 8.36
C VAL A 28 14.57 0.51 9.80
N LEU A 29 13.79 0.02 10.76
CA LEU A 29 13.94 0.36 12.17
C LEU A 29 15.29 -0.10 12.75
N THR A 30 15.91 -1.14 12.21
CA THR A 30 17.27 -1.54 12.63
C THR A 30 18.34 -0.49 12.29
N LEU A 31 18.08 0.35 11.29
CA LEU A 31 18.98 1.46 10.91
C LEU A 31 18.87 2.68 11.84
N PHE A 32 17.83 2.69 12.70
CA PHE A 32 17.57 3.76 13.67
C PHE A 32 17.44 3.18 15.10
N PRO A 33 18.53 2.69 15.72
CA PRO A 33 18.48 1.91 16.96
C PRO A 33 17.83 2.65 18.14
N ASN A 34 17.80 4.00 18.10
CA ASN A 34 17.18 4.83 19.16
C ASN A 34 15.80 5.40 18.76
N ALA A 35 15.22 4.92 17.66
CA ALA A 35 13.95 5.45 17.18
C ALA A 35 12.75 4.85 17.89
N VAL A 36 12.89 3.68 18.50
CA VAL A 36 11.83 2.94 19.20
C VAL A 36 12.03 3.10 20.71
N THR A 37 11.00 3.57 21.40
CA THR A 37 11.00 3.68 22.88
C THR A 37 10.88 2.28 23.51
N ALA A 38 11.12 2.20 24.83
CA ALA A 38 10.91 0.96 25.59
C ALA A 38 9.44 0.48 25.55
N GLN A 39 8.51 1.36 25.26
CA GLN A 39 7.08 1.08 25.09
C GLN A 39 6.72 0.67 23.65
N GLY A 40 7.68 0.66 22.71
CA GLY A 40 7.44 0.33 21.32
C GLY A 40 6.94 1.51 20.46
N GLU A 41 7.01 2.73 20.97
CA GLU A 41 6.56 3.94 20.28
C GLU A 41 7.67 4.49 19.34
N ILE A 42 7.27 5.10 18.22
CA ILE A 42 8.18 5.64 17.20
C ILE A 42 7.91 7.14 17.05
N PHE A 43 8.73 7.97 17.68
CA PHE A 43 8.66 9.44 17.58
C PHE A 43 9.86 10.06 16.85
N HIS A 44 10.72 9.25 16.25
CA HIS A 44 11.89 9.70 15.50
C HIS A 44 11.50 10.05 14.06
N VAL A 45 11.57 11.33 13.70
CA VAL A 45 11.14 11.84 12.37
C VAL A 45 11.82 11.13 11.21
N GLY A 46 13.14 10.91 11.30
CA GLY A 46 13.90 10.21 10.24
C GLY A 46 13.46 8.76 10.03
N ALA A 47 13.20 8.02 11.12
CA ALA A 47 12.69 6.65 11.04
C ALA A 47 11.28 6.64 10.46
N THR A 48 10.40 7.55 10.88
CA THR A 48 9.04 7.66 10.35
C THR A 48 9.06 7.98 8.87
N LEU A 49 9.89 8.93 8.40
CA LEU A 49 10.03 9.23 6.97
C LEU A 49 10.53 8.03 6.16
N ALA A 50 11.48 7.25 6.68
CA ALA A 50 11.96 6.05 6.02
C ALA A 50 10.87 4.97 5.93
N ILE A 51 10.03 4.85 6.95
CA ILE A 51 8.84 3.98 6.93
C ILE A 51 7.84 4.46 5.86
N GLU A 52 7.58 5.76 5.75
CA GLU A 52 6.68 6.31 4.72
C GLU A 52 7.16 6.03 3.29
N VAL A 53 8.47 6.16 3.04
CA VAL A 53 9.07 5.80 1.74
C VAL A 53 8.86 4.30 1.45
N THR A 54 9.08 3.46 2.45
CA THR A 54 8.83 2.01 2.35
C THR A 54 7.37 1.71 2.01
N GLN A 55 6.44 2.38 2.68
CA GLN A 55 5.01 2.25 2.44
C GLN A 55 4.63 2.72 1.03
N ALA A 56 5.16 3.86 0.58
CA ALA A 56 4.92 4.38 -0.76
C ALA A 56 5.37 3.38 -1.85
N ILE A 57 6.58 2.84 -1.74
CA ILE A 57 7.10 1.83 -2.68
C ILE A 57 6.21 0.58 -2.66
N THR A 58 5.86 0.09 -1.47
CA THR A 58 5.03 -1.11 -1.33
C THR A 58 3.63 -0.91 -1.89
N LEU A 59 3.00 0.24 -1.65
CA LEU A 59 1.67 0.57 -2.20
C LEU A 59 1.70 0.72 -3.72
N LEU A 60 2.79 1.26 -4.28
CA LEU A 60 2.99 1.31 -5.73
C LEU A 60 3.03 -0.11 -6.32
N LEU A 61 3.83 -0.99 -5.72
CA LEU A 61 3.92 -2.40 -6.13
C LEU A 61 2.60 -3.14 -5.95
N ALA A 62 1.87 -2.87 -4.88
CA ALA A 62 0.53 -3.44 -4.64
C ALA A 62 -0.46 -3.00 -5.73
N GLY A 63 -0.42 -1.74 -6.16
CA GLY A 63 -1.23 -1.25 -7.28
C GLY A 63 -0.86 -1.91 -8.61
N ILE A 64 0.42 -2.07 -8.90
CA ILE A 64 0.91 -2.79 -10.09
C ILE A 64 0.41 -4.25 -10.07
N ALA A 65 0.59 -4.95 -8.96
CA ALA A 65 0.16 -6.34 -8.80
C ALA A 65 -1.36 -6.49 -8.92
N LEU A 66 -2.13 -5.59 -8.29
CA LEU A 66 -3.58 -5.52 -8.45
C LEU A 66 -3.98 -5.43 -9.92
N SER A 67 -3.36 -4.52 -10.66
CA SER A 67 -3.62 -4.31 -12.08
C SER A 67 -3.23 -5.52 -12.96
N ALA A 68 -2.20 -6.27 -12.57
CA ALA A 68 -1.79 -7.49 -13.27
C ALA A 68 -2.80 -8.64 -13.10
N VAL A 69 -3.44 -8.72 -11.93
CA VAL A 69 -4.43 -9.76 -11.60
C VAL A 69 -5.84 -9.36 -12.04
N ALA A 70 -6.18 -8.08 -11.98
CA ALA A 70 -7.51 -7.58 -12.33
C ALA A 70 -7.88 -7.93 -13.79
N PRO A 71 -9.15 -8.22 -14.07
CA PRO A 71 -9.63 -8.39 -15.44
C PRO A 71 -9.32 -7.17 -16.30
N ARG A 72 -8.92 -7.38 -17.54
CA ARG A 72 -8.56 -6.32 -18.51
C ARG A 72 -9.76 -5.65 -19.18
N ASP A 73 -10.97 -5.96 -18.74
CA ASP A 73 -12.22 -5.41 -19.26
C ASP A 73 -12.52 -4.01 -18.71
N ARG A 74 -13.70 -3.47 -19.04
CA ARG A 74 -14.18 -2.16 -18.57
C ARG A 74 -14.28 -2.03 -17.04
N HIS A 75 -14.30 -3.15 -16.31
CA HIS A 75 -14.51 -3.20 -14.86
C HIS A 75 -13.21 -3.03 -14.04
N TRP A 76 -12.04 -3.02 -14.68
CA TRP A 76 -10.77 -2.89 -13.96
C TRP A 76 -10.68 -1.66 -13.05
N LYS A 77 -11.25 -0.52 -13.49
CA LYS A 77 -11.29 0.72 -12.66
C LYS A 77 -12.12 0.53 -11.40
N THR A 78 -13.27 -0.14 -11.52
CA THR A 78 -14.14 -0.45 -10.38
C THR A 78 -13.39 -1.33 -9.38
N ILE A 79 -12.65 -2.32 -9.85
CA ILE A 79 -11.84 -3.20 -8.99
C ILE A 79 -10.76 -2.40 -8.26
N VAL A 80 -10.05 -1.50 -8.95
CA VAL A 80 -9.06 -0.62 -8.32
C VAL A 80 -9.71 0.24 -7.23
N ILE A 81 -10.87 0.84 -7.49
CA ILE A 81 -11.58 1.66 -6.51
C ILE A 81 -11.99 0.82 -5.29
N ILE A 82 -12.62 -0.34 -5.50
CA ILE A 82 -13.05 -1.24 -4.42
C ILE A 82 -11.83 -1.69 -3.59
N SER A 83 -10.74 -2.07 -4.24
CA SER A 83 -9.52 -2.50 -3.57
C SER A 83 -8.86 -1.36 -2.78
N THR A 84 -8.88 -0.14 -3.31
CA THR A 84 -8.38 1.05 -2.60
C THR A 84 -9.20 1.36 -1.36
N ILE A 85 -10.53 1.29 -1.46
CA ILE A 85 -11.43 1.47 -0.31
C ILE A 85 -11.20 0.36 0.72
N GLY A 86 -11.10 -0.90 0.30
CA GLY A 86 -10.82 -2.03 1.18
C GLY A 86 -9.49 -1.86 1.92
N MET A 87 -8.43 -1.46 1.20
CA MET A 87 -7.12 -1.19 1.79
C MET A 87 -7.17 -0.01 2.76
N LEU A 88 -7.94 1.04 2.45
CA LEU A 88 -8.14 2.18 3.34
C LEU A 88 -8.87 1.77 4.63
N CYS A 89 -9.92 0.94 4.54
CA CYS A 89 -10.63 0.43 5.71
C CYS A 89 -9.70 -0.39 6.62
N ILE A 90 -8.91 -1.31 6.04
CA ILE A 90 -7.91 -2.08 6.81
C ILE A 90 -6.87 -1.13 7.42
N GLY A 91 -6.38 -0.16 6.64
CA GLY A 91 -5.43 0.84 7.11
C GLY A 91 -5.94 1.66 8.27
N ILE A 92 -7.21 2.10 8.24
CA ILE A 92 -7.84 2.82 9.35
C ILE A 92 -7.87 1.96 10.61
N LEU A 93 -8.30 0.69 10.51
CA LEU A 93 -8.36 -0.21 11.67
C LEU A 93 -6.98 -0.41 12.30
N VAL A 94 -5.94 -0.64 11.49
CA VAL A 94 -4.57 -0.78 11.97
C VAL A 94 -4.07 0.53 12.60
N GLN A 95 -4.29 1.67 11.95
CA GLN A 95 -3.81 2.96 12.46
C GLN A 95 -4.51 3.39 13.75
N LEU A 96 -5.77 3.03 13.97
CA LEU A 96 -6.46 3.30 15.24
C LEU A 96 -5.78 2.60 16.42
N GLU A 97 -5.26 1.38 16.22
CA GLU A 97 -4.53 0.65 17.25
C GLU A 97 -3.19 1.32 17.60
N TYR A 98 -2.50 1.89 16.60
CA TYR A 98 -1.18 2.51 16.76
C TYR A 98 -1.22 4.05 16.82
N TRP A 99 -2.42 4.65 17.00
CA TRP A 99 -2.59 6.10 16.90
C TRP A 99 -1.69 6.90 17.83
N THR A 100 -1.47 6.42 19.04
CA THR A 100 -0.61 7.07 20.05
C THR A 100 0.84 6.64 19.99
N ALA A 101 1.15 5.57 19.24
CA ALA A 101 2.49 4.98 19.17
C ALA A 101 3.40 5.61 18.09
N MET A 102 2.86 6.50 17.26
CA MET A 102 3.59 7.15 16.17
C MET A 102 3.26 8.65 16.09
N LEU A 103 4.08 9.39 15.35
CA LEU A 103 3.84 10.80 15.07
C LEU A 103 2.49 10.98 14.36
N SER A 104 1.65 11.90 14.83
CA SER A 104 0.28 12.08 14.33
C SER A 104 0.18 12.35 12.82
N TRP A 105 1.15 13.06 12.23
CA TRP A 105 1.19 13.32 10.79
C TRP A 105 1.39 12.04 9.96
N HIS A 106 2.05 11.01 10.51
CA HIS A 106 2.23 9.71 9.86
C HIS A 106 0.92 9.10 9.38
N HIS A 107 -0.11 9.11 10.21
CA HIS A 107 -1.40 8.51 9.89
C HIS A 107 -2.06 9.18 8.66
N TYR A 108 -1.98 10.51 8.58
CA TYR A 108 -2.53 11.25 7.43
C TYR A 108 -1.76 11.00 6.14
N VAL A 109 -0.42 10.95 6.22
CA VAL A 109 0.44 10.61 5.07
C VAL A 109 0.14 9.19 4.60
N PHE A 110 0.04 8.23 5.51
CA PHE A 110 -0.30 6.85 5.18
C PHE A 110 -1.63 6.73 4.42
N PHE A 111 -2.68 7.40 4.88
CA PHE A 111 -3.97 7.40 4.16
C PHE A 111 -3.87 8.07 2.79
N ALA A 112 -3.15 9.17 2.69
CA ALA A 112 -2.90 9.83 1.40
C ALA A 112 -2.12 8.91 0.43
N LEU A 113 -1.15 8.16 0.92
CA LEU A 113 -0.40 7.19 0.11
C LEU A 113 -1.31 6.08 -0.43
N ILE A 114 -2.22 5.52 0.38
CA ILE A 114 -3.20 4.52 -0.08
C ILE A 114 -4.07 5.11 -1.20
N LEU A 115 -4.60 6.32 -1.01
CA LEU A 115 -5.53 6.93 -1.94
C LEU A 115 -4.88 7.39 -3.27
N ILE A 116 -3.60 7.70 -3.25
CA ILE A 116 -2.90 8.28 -4.40
C ILE A 116 -1.97 7.25 -5.05
N VAL A 117 -1.05 6.67 -4.27
CA VAL A 117 0.06 5.88 -4.83
C VAL A 117 -0.40 4.53 -5.34
N MET A 118 -1.29 3.85 -4.62
CA MET A 118 -1.79 2.54 -5.04
C MET A 118 -2.59 2.62 -6.36
N PRO A 119 -3.57 3.53 -6.55
CA PRO A 119 -4.23 3.71 -7.84
C PRO A 119 -3.27 4.14 -8.96
N LEU A 120 -2.27 4.99 -8.66
CA LEU A 120 -1.26 5.39 -9.64
C LEU A 120 -0.47 4.18 -10.15
N GLY A 121 -0.06 3.28 -9.27
CA GLY A 121 0.62 2.04 -9.66
C GLY A 121 -0.22 1.18 -10.61
N ALA A 122 -1.51 1.04 -10.31
CA ALA A 122 -2.44 0.30 -11.15
C ALA A 122 -2.64 0.96 -12.54
N ILE A 123 -2.81 2.27 -12.58
CA ILE A 123 -2.99 3.04 -13.82
C ILE A 123 -1.71 2.97 -14.67
N TRP A 124 -0.55 3.14 -14.05
CA TRP A 124 0.74 3.10 -14.74
C TRP A 124 0.97 1.75 -15.42
N HIS A 125 0.77 0.66 -14.69
CA HIS A 125 0.89 -0.68 -15.25
C HIS A 125 -0.06 -0.91 -16.45
N GLN A 126 -1.33 -0.47 -16.34
CA GLN A 126 -2.30 -0.59 -17.44
C GLN A 126 -1.88 0.20 -18.68
N ARG A 127 -1.27 1.38 -18.51
CA ARG A 127 -0.77 2.17 -19.65
C ARG A 127 0.38 1.46 -20.37
N ILE A 128 1.33 0.89 -19.62
CA ILE A 128 2.47 0.16 -20.20
C ILE A 128 1.95 -1.06 -20.98
N VAL A 129 1.06 -1.85 -20.40
CA VAL A 129 0.52 -3.06 -21.03
C VAL A 129 -0.25 -2.70 -22.32
N ARG A 130 -1.03 -1.62 -22.33
CA ARG A 130 -1.75 -1.18 -23.54
C ARG A 130 -0.78 -0.71 -24.62
N ALA A 131 0.22 0.09 -24.28
CA ALA A 131 1.21 0.56 -25.25
C ALA A 131 2.05 -0.57 -25.87
N SER A 132 2.13 -1.73 -25.23
CA SER A 132 2.83 -2.90 -25.76
C SER A 132 1.96 -3.79 -26.69
N VAL A 133 0.64 -3.58 -26.70
CA VAL A 133 -0.32 -4.38 -27.48
C VAL A 133 -0.78 -3.64 -28.74
N ASP A 134 -0.78 -2.29 -28.71
CA ASP A 134 -1.11 -1.44 -29.87
C ASP A 134 0.18 -0.77 -30.38
N PRO A 135 0.96 -1.44 -31.30
CA PRO A 135 2.17 -0.89 -31.89
C PRO A 135 1.89 0.20 -32.92
#